data_309d510eebf781520331f9234b239e3d
#
_entry.id   309d510eebf781520331f9234b239e3d
#
_cell.length_a   1.000
_cell.length_b   1.000
_cell.length_c   1.000
_cell.angle_alpha   90.00
_cell.angle_beta   90.00
_cell.angle_gamma   90.00
#
_symmetry.space_group_name_H-M   'P 1'
#
loop_
_entity.id
_entity.type
_entity.pdbx_description
1 polymer ?
#
loop_
_entity_poly.entity_id
_entity_poly.type
_entity_poly.pdbx_seq_one_letter_code
_entity_poly.pdbx_strand_id
1 'polypeptide(L)'
;MGLINRVFEDQAQMLEAVMAIAAEIASKAPLAVYGCKKMITYARDHTTADGLDYIAIWNASHFKLEEIQEAMTANAEKRPGQFVDLPKLRKA
;
A
#
# COMPACT_ATOMS: atom_id res chain seq x y z
N MET A 1 -8.96 -3.14 -21.85
CA MET A 1 -9.57 -3.92 -20.77
C MET A 1 -8.68 -3.86 -19.54
N GLY A 2 -8.88 -3.22 -18.48
CA GLY A 2 -7.99 -2.93 -17.35
C GLY A 2 -7.26 -4.10 -16.67
N LEU A 3 -6.99 -5.17 -17.39
CA LEU A 3 -6.28 -6.34 -16.85
C LEU A 3 -4.77 -6.12 -16.79
N ILE A 4 -4.23 -5.37 -17.75
CA ILE A 4 -2.80 -5.09 -17.87
C ILE A 4 -2.60 -3.58 -17.82
N ASN A 5 -1.64 -3.12 -17.00
CA ASN A 5 -1.35 -1.69 -16.87
C ASN A 5 -0.42 -1.17 -17.95
N ARG A 6 0.62 -1.93 -18.30
CA ARG A 6 1.64 -1.54 -19.28
C ARG A 6 2.20 -2.77 -19.99
N VAL A 7 2.68 -2.56 -21.22
CA VAL A 7 3.37 -3.58 -22.01
C VAL A 7 4.76 -3.08 -22.37
N PHE A 8 5.76 -3.94 -22.34
CA PHE A 8 7.16 -3.62 -22.59
C PHE A 8 7.71 -4.49 -23.71
N GLU A 9 8.74 -3.97 -24.39
CA GLU A 9 9.35 -4.69 -25.52
C GLU A 9 10.14 -5.92 -25.08
N ASP A 10 10.77 -5.87 -23.91
CA ASP A 10 11.55 -6.99 -23.37
C ASP A 10 11.43 -7.09 -21.86
N GLN A 11 11.93 -8.22 -21.33
CA GLN A 11 11.86 -8.52 -19.91
C GLN A 11 12.69 -7.56 -19.07
N ALA A 12 13.83 -7.10 -19.57
CA ALA A 12 14.70 -6.18 -18.81
C ALA A 12 14.00 -4.84 -18.57
N GLN A 13 13.37 -4.27 -19.60
CA GLN A 13 12.58 -3.03 -19.46
C GLN A 13 11.40 -3.22 -18.52
N MET A 14 10.72 -4.35 -18.61
CA MET A 14 9.60 -4.67 -17.74
C MET A 14 10.04 -4.73 -16.27
N LEU A 15 11.12 -5.44 -15.97
CA LEU A 15 11.64 -5.56 -14.61
C LEU A 15 12.08 -4.22 -14.05
N GLU A 16 12.75 -3.39 -14.84
CA GLU A 16 13.17 -2.06 -14.40
C GLU A 16 11.95 -1.20 -13.99
N ALA A 17 10.93 -1.16 -14.84
CA ALA A 17 9.72 -0.39 -14.57
C ALA A 17 8.94 -0.94 -13.36
N VAL A 18 8.83 -2.26 -13.24
CA VAL A 18 8.13 -2.89 -12.11
C VAL A 18 8.86 -2.63 -10.80
N MET A 19 10.19 -2.68 -10.80
CA MET A 19 10.97 -2.38 -9.59
C MET A 19 10.84 -0.92 -9.17
N ALA A 20 10.74 0.00 -10.14
CA ALA A 20 10.50 1.41 -9.84
C ALA A 20 9.13 1.62 -9.18
N ILE A 21 8.09 0.95 -9.69
CA ILE A 21 6.74 0.99 -9.09
C ILE A 21 6.75 0.39 -7.68
N ALA A 22 7.42 -0.76 -7.50
CA ALA A 22 7.53 -1.40 -6.21
C ALA A 22 8.25 -0.52 -5.18
N ALA A 23 9.31 0.17 -5.58
CA ALA A 23 10.04 1.11 -4.73
C ALA A 23 9.17 2.30 -4.32
N GLU A 24 8.35 2.81 -5.24
CA GLU A 24 7.41 3.88 -4.94
C GLU A 24 6.38 3.44 -3.90
N ILE A 25 5.79 2.26 -4.07
CA ILE A 25 4.84 1.70 -3.09
C ILE A 25 5.53 1.52 -1.73
N ALA A 26 6.75 0.98 -1.73
CA ALA A 26 7.51 0.75 -0.50
C ALA A 26 7.87 2.04 0.23
N SER A 27 7.88 3.19 -0.46
CA SER A 27 8.15 4.49 0.15
C SER A 27 6.98 5.05 0.94
N LYS A 28 5.79 4.45 0.83
CA LYS A 28 4.59 4.93 1.50
C LYS A 28 4.49 4.37 2.93
N ALA A 29 3.51 4.88 3.69
CA ALA A 29 3.29 4.44 5.07
C ALA A 29 3.05 2.92 5.13
N PRO A 30 3.89 2.14 5.83
CA PRO A 30 3.84 0.68 5.76
C PRO A 30 2.51 0.08 6.19
N LEU A 31 1.90 0.59 7.26
CA LEU A 31 0.62 0.07 7.74
C LEU A 31 -0.51 0.33 6.74
N ALA A 32 -0.50 1.50 6.09
CA ALA A 32 -1.49 1.83 5.07
C ALA A 32 -1.35 0.93 3.85
N VAL A 33 -0.13 0.64 3.40
CA VAL A 33 0.14 -0.28 2.29
C VAL A 33 -0.33 -1.69 2.64
N TYR A 34 -0.03 -2.16 3.85
CA TYR A 34 -0.50 -3.46 4.34
C TYR A 34 -2.03 -3.53 4.33
N GLY A 35 -2.69 -2.49 4.84
CA GLY A 35 -4.14 -2.41 4.89
C GLY A 35 -4.78 -2.42 3.50
N CYS A 36 -4.23 -1.66 2.57
CA CYS A 36 -4.71 -1.64 1.18
C CYS A 36 -4.65 -3.03 0.55
N LYS A 37 -3.55 -3.75 0.74
CA LYS A 37 -3.42 -5.11 0.24
C LYS A 37 -4.45 -6.06 0.87
N LYS A 38 -4.66 -5.93 2.18
CA LYS A 38 -5.68 -6.70 2.90
C LYS A 38 -7.08 -6.44 2.33
N MET A 39 -7.41 -5.18 2.07
CA MET A 39 -8.73 -4.81 1.53
C MET A 39 -8.94 -5.36 0.13
N ILE A 40 -7.93 -5.26 -0.74
CA ILE A 40 -8.01 -5.78 -2.10
C ILE A 40 -8.21 -7.30 -2.08
N THR A 41 -7.48 -8.01 -1.25
CA THR A 41 -7.61 -9.46 -1.12
C THR A 41 -8.97 -9.85 -0.58
N TYR A 42 -9.48 -9.16 0.43
CA TYR A 42 -10.80 -9.39 1.01
C TYR A 42 -11.92 -9.16 -0.01
N ALA A 43 -11.80 -8.11 -0.81
CA ALA A 43 -12.83 -7.74 -1.79
C ALA A 43 -13.02 -8.76 -2.91
N ARG A 44 -12.07 -9.67 -3.12
CA ARG A 44 -12.17 -10.68 -4.18
C ARG A 44 -13.32 -11.66 -3.98
N ASP A 45 -13.64 -11.98 -2.75
CA ASP A 45 -14.66 -13.01 -2.41
C ASP A 45 -15.71 -12.54 -1.43
N HIS A 46 -15.86 -11.22 -1.28
CA HIS A 46 -16.88 -10.61 -0.42
C HIS A 46 -17.65 -9.54 -1.19
N THR A 47 -18.81 -9.16 -0.67
CA THR A 47 -19.62 -8.09 -1.28
C THR A 47 -18.98 -6.73 -1.04
N THR A 48 -19.40 -5.73 -1.83
CA THR A 48 -18.97 -4.35 -1.63
C THR A 48 -19.36 -3.85 -0.23
N ALA A 49 -20.56 -4.18 0.24
CA ALA A 49 -21.00 -3.80 1.57
C ALA A 49 -20.11 -4.38 2.67
N ASP A 50 -19.75 -5.66 2.55
CA ASP A 50 -18.83 -6.31 3.48
C ASP A 50 -17.46 -5.65 3.47
N GLY A 51 -16.95 -5.31 2.30
CA GLY A 51 -15.66 -4.64 2.15
C GLY A 51 -15.64 -3.26 2.80
N LEU A 52 -16.71 -2.50 2.63
CA LEU A 52 -16.83 -1.17 3.25
C LEU A 52 -16.89 -1.26 4.77
N ASP A 53 -17.60 -2.24 5.31
CA ASP A 53 -17.65 -2.48 6.75
C ASP A 53 -16.29 -2.89 7.31
N TYR A 54 -15.60 -3.76 6.59
CA TYR A 54 -14.27 -4.21 6.99
C TYR A 54 -13.27 -3.05 7.04
N ILE A 55 -13.25 -2.21 6.01
CA ILE A 55 -12.31 -1.08 5.97
C ILE A 55 -12.62 -0.05 7.05
N ALA A 56 -13.88 0.15 7.38
CA ALA A 56 -14.27 1.08 8.44
C ALA A 56 -13.73 0.60 9.79
N ILE A 57 -13.90 -0.69 10.11
CA ILE A 57 -13.41 -1.29 11.35
C ILE A 57 -11.89 -1.30 11.38
N TRP A 58 -11.27 -1.72 10.26
CA TRP A 58 -9.82 -1.78 10.15
C TRP A 58 -9.19 -0.40 10.36
N ASN A 59 -9.75 0.62 9.70
CA ASN A 59 -9.26 1.98 9.77
C ASN A 59 -9.36 2.54 11.20
N ALA A 60 -10.47 2.28 11.88
CA ALA A 60 -10.67 2.70 13.26
C ALA A 60 -9.66 2.04 14.22
N SER A 61 -9.31 0.76 13.98
CA SER A 61 -8.41 0.01 14.86
C SER A 61 -6.94 0.20 14.54
N HIS A 62 -6.60 0.60 13.31
CA HIS A 62 -5.20 0.73 12.83
C HIS A 62 -4.81 2.17 12.49
N PHE A 63 -5.60 3.14 12.94
CA PHE A 63 -5.33 4.55 12.69
C PHE A 63 -4.06 4.98 13.42
N LYS A 64 -3.06 5.42 12.65
CA LYS A 64 -1.80 5.95 13.19
C LYS A 64 -1.65 7.41 12.80
N LEU A 65 -1.88 8.29 13.75
CA LEU A 65 -1.79 9.73 13.53
C LEU A 65 -0.39 10.14 13.08
N GLU A 66 0.65 9.53 13.65
CA GLU A 66 2.05 9.82 13.32
C GLU A 66 2.37 9.54 11.85
N GLU A 67 1.85 8.45 11.31
CA GLU A 67 2.06 8.13 9.88
C GLU A 67 1.35 9.12 8.98
N ILE A 68 0.14 9.52 9.33
CA ILE A 68 -0.63 10.50 8.57
C ILE A 68 0.07 11.85 8.59
N GLN A 69 0.51 12.30 9.75
CA GLN A 69 1.24 13.56 9.90
C GLN A 69 2.54 13.56 9.11
N GLU A 70 3.30 12.46 9.18
CA GLU A 70 4.54 12.32 8.41
C GLU A 70 4.28 12.33 6.91
N ALA A 71 3.25 11.61 6.44
CA ALA A 71 2.90 11.58 5.03
C ALA A 71 2.52 12.98 4.51
N MET A 72 1.73 13.71 5.27
CA MET A 72 1.33 15.07 4.91
C MET A 72 2.52 16.03 4.90
N THR A 73 3.36 15.96 5.92
CA THR A 73 4.56 16.80 6.03
C THR A 73 5.55 16.52 4.91
N ALA A 74 5.82 15.25 4.66
CA ALA A 74 6.73 14.84 3.59
C ALA A 74 6.23 15.29 2.22
N ASN A 75 4.92 15.18 1.98
CA ASN A 75 4.32 15.63 0.74
C ASN A 75 4.42 17.15 0.57
N ALA A 76 4.17 17.91 1.65
CA ALA A 76 4.31 19.37 1.62
C ALA A 76 5.75 19.81 1.40
N GLU A 77 6.71 19.10 1.96
CA GLU A 77 8.15 19.38 1.82
C GLU A 77 8.75 18.75 0.58
N LYS A 78 7.96 17.99 -0.20
CA LYS A 78 8.41 17.29 -1.43
C LYS A 78 9.61 16.38 -1.17
N ARG A 79 9.56 15.62 -0.08
CA ARG A 79 10.58 14.65 0.31
C ARG A 79 9.95 13.28 0.55
N PRO A 80 10.74 12.20 0.53
CA PRO A 80 10.25 10.89 0.96
C PRO A 80 9.83 10.93 2.44
N GLY A 81 8.74 10.23 2.77
CA GLY A 81 8.33 10.05 4.15
C GLY A 81 9.25 9.08 4.89
N GLN A 82 9.42 9.31 6.19
CA GLN A 82 10.18 8.42 7.07
C GLN A 82 9.20 7.71 8.00
N PHE A 83 9.04 6.42 7.79
CA PHE A 83 8.07 5.61 8.52
C PHE A 83 8.77 4.47 9.27
N VAL A 84 8.20 4.12 10.43
CA VAL A 84 8.66 2.96 11.18
C VAL A 84 8.15 1.70 10.48
N ASP A 85 9.03 0.72 10.28
CA ASP A 85 8.66 -0.55 9.68
C ASP A 85 7.64 -1.31 10.52
N LEU A 86 6.86 -2.16 9.84
CA LEU A 86 5.97 -3.07 10.52
C LEU A 86 6.76 -4.07 11.36
N PRO A 87 6.19 -4.54 12.49
CA PRO A 87 6.83 -5.59 13.28
C PRO A 87 7.09 -6.83 12.43
N LYS A 88 8.25 -7.48 12.65
CA LYS A 88 8.54 -8.73 11.97
C LYS A 88 7.59 -9.82 12.45
N LEU A 89 7.12 -10.62 11.50
CA LEU A 89 6.31 -11.78 11.84
C LEU A 89 7.16 -12.79 12.61
N ARG A 90 6.60 -13.32 13.69
CA ARG A 90 7.24 -14.42 14.39
C ARG A 90 7.24 -15.66 13.52
N LYS A 91 8.38 -16.30 13.40
CA LYS A 91 8.41 -17.64 12.80
C LYS A 91 7.74 -18.60 13.79
N ALA A 92 6.75 -19.30 13.28
CA ALA A 92 6.06 -20.32 14.06
C ALA A 92 6.98 -21.49 14.40
#